data_16f01c94d4a2a402769cee3907546cc5
#
_entry.id   16f01c94d4a2a402769cee3907546cc5
#
_cell.length_a   1.000
_cell.length_b   1.000
_cell.length_c   1.000
_cell.angle_alpha   90.00
_cell.angle_beta   90.00
_cell.angle_gamma   90.00
#
_symmetry.space_group_name_H-M   'P 1'
#
loop_
_entity.id
_entity.type
_entity.pdbx_description
1 polymer ?
#
loop_
_entity_poly.entity_id
_entity_poly.type
_entity_poly.pdbx_seq_one_letter_code
_entity_poly.pdbx_strand_id
1 'polypeptide(L)'
;MKSILIVEDDITYGMILKTWLGKKGFQVSSASSIARAQKHIEAETVDLILSDLRLPDRDGIDLLRWLGEHSLHIPLIIMTGYADIQSAVQAMKLGACDYIAKPVNPDELLKKMDEALKSSSVASEQTMRSTQTDHAFDPNKPSVSSKQTMRSESKIGRAHV
;
A
#
# COMPACT_ATOMS: atom_id res chain seq x y z
N MET A 1 16.20 -12.49 3.95
CA MET A 1 15.00 -12.90 3.19
C MET A 1 13.81 -12.05 3.62
N LYS A 2 13.13 -11.44 2.67
CA LYS A 2 11.97 -10.61 2.98
C LYS A 2 10.72 -11.46 3.22
N SER A 3 9.91 -11.03 4.17
CA SER A 3 8.69 -11.73 4.59
C SER A 3 7.47 -11.08 3.92
N ILE A 4 6.73 -11.88 3.18
CA ILE A 4 5.55 -11.45 2.45
C ILE A 4 4.32 -12.10 3.07
N LEU A 5 3.29 -11.31 3.34
CA LEU A 5 2.00 -11.84 3.79
C LEU A 5 1.00 -11.69 2.66
N ILE A 6 0.42 -12.79 2.23
CA ILE A 6 -0.65 -12.81 1.24
C ILE A 6 -1.99 -12.91 1.96
N VAL A 7 -2.88 -11.95 1.72
CA VAL A 7 -4.23 -11.97 2.30
C VAL A 7 -5.20 -12.26 1.17
N GLU A 8 -5.66 -13.51 1.12
CA GLU A 8 -6.45 -14.02 0.01
C GLU A 8 -7.30 -15.19 0.50
N ASP A 9 -8.61 -15.15 0.26
CA ASP A 9 -9.51 -16.22 0.67
C ASP A 9 -9.62 -17.36 -0.35
N ASP A 10 -9.23 -17.12 -1.60
CA ASP A 10 -9.13 -18.18 -2.61
C ASP A 10 -7.88 -19.01 -2.33
N ILE A 11 -8.07 -20.16 -1.73
CA ILE A 11 -6.96 -21.00 -1.28
C ILE A 11 -6.05 -21.39 -2.45
N THR A 12 -6.63 -21.77 -3.57
CA THR A 12 -5.86 -22.18 -4.74
C THR A 12 -4.98 -21.06 -5.25
N TYR A 13 -5.57 -19.87 -5.43
CA TYR A 13 -4.84 -18.71 -5.92
C TYR A 13 -3.74 -18.30 -4.94
N GLY A 14 -4.06 -18.30 -3.66
CA GLY A 14 -3.08 -17.98 -2.62
C GLY A 14 -1.91 -18.94 -2.61
N MET A 15 -2.18 -20.24 -2.79
CA MET A 15 -1.12 -21.25 -2.85
C MET A 15 -0.23 -21.08 -4.06
N ILE A 16 -0.82 -20.75 -5.20
CA ILE A 16 -0.03 -20.50 -6.42
C ILE A 16 0.93 -19.35 -6.21
N LEU A 17 0.42 -18.24 -5.68
CA LEU A 17 1.26 -17.07 -5.40
C LEU A 17 2.34 -17.41 -4.37
N LYS A 18 1.97 -18.10 -3.30
CA LYS A 18 2.90 -18.44 -2.24
C LYS A 18 4.04 -19.31 -2.77
N THR A 19 3.70 -20.32 -3.57
CA THR A 19 4.70 -21.20 -4.15
C THR A 19 5.63 -20.46 -5.08
N TRP A 20 5.04 -19.63 -5.93
CA TRP A 20 5.81 -18.88 -6.92
C TRP A 20 6.77 -17.89 -6.24
N LEU A 21 6.27 -17.12 -5.28
CA LEU A 21 7.09 -16.14 -4.57
C LEU A 21 8.15 -16.84 -3.71
N GLY A 22 7.83 -17.99 -3.14
CA GLY A 22 8.80 -18.78 -2.40
C GLY A 22 9.99 -19.17 -3.26
N LYS A 23 9.72 -19.53 -4.52
CA LYS A 23 10.78 -19.86 -5.47
C LYS A 23 11.64 -18.66 -5.83
N LYS A 24 11.12 -17.46 -5.66
CA LYS A 24 11.87 -16.22 -5.92
C LYS A 24 12.68 -15.77 -4.71
N GLY A 25 12.66 -16.51 -3.62
CA GLY A 25 13.48 -16.24 -2.46
C GLY A 25 12.79 -15.48 -1.33
N PHE A 26 11.48 -15.34 -1.41
CA PHE A 26 10.73 -14.70 -0.33
C PHE A 26 10.25 -15.71 0.69
N GLN A 27 10.13 -15.28 1.92
CA GLN A 27 9.47 -16.07 2.95
C GLN A 27 8.00 -15.65 2.96
N VAL A 28 7.11 -16.58 2.60
CA VAL A 28 5.72 -16.23 2.33
C VAL A 28 4.79 -16.91 3.31
N SER A 29 3.88 -16.12 3.87
CA SER A 29 2.80 -16.61 4.71
C SER A 29 1.48 -16.18 4.08
N SER A 30 0.40 -16.83 4.45
CA SER A 30 -0.91 -16.48 3.92
C SER A 30 -1.96 -16.42 5.02
N ALA A 31 -2.94 -15.56 4.83
CA ALA A 31 -4.09 -15.42 5.71
C ALA A 31 -5.33 -15.34 4.85
N SER A 32 -6.40 -16.00 5.28
CA SER A 32 -7.62 -16.10 4.49
C SER A 32 -8.66 -15.03 4.84
N SER A 33 -8.34 -14.16 5.79
CA SER A 33 -9.26 -13.10 6.22
C SER A 33 -8.45 -11.95 6.81
N ILE A 34 -9.10 -10.81 6.97
CA ILE A 34 -8.46 -9.65 7.59
C ILE A 34 -8.10 -9.96 9.05
N ALA A 35 -9.01 -10.63 9.78
CA ALA A 35 -8.74 -10.96 11.18
C ALA A 35 -7.48 -11.84 11.32
N ARG A 36 -7.32 -12.83 10.43
CA ARG A 36 -6.14 -13.68 10.46
C ARG A 36 -4.88 -12.92 10.07
N ALA A 37 -5.01 -11.99 9.12
CA ALA A 37 -3.89 -11.15 8.73
C ALA A 37 -3.42 -10.29 9.90
N GLN A 38 -4.34 -9.70 10.63
CA GLN A 38 -4.02 -8.87 11.79
C GLN A 38 -3.26 -9.68 12.84
N LYS A 39 -3.73 -10.89 13.13
CA LYS A 39 -3.04 -11.76 14.08
C LYS A 39 -1.62 -12.10 13.64
N HIS A 40 -1.46 -12.39 12.36
CA HIS A 40 -0.14 -12.71 11.82
C HIS A 40 0.81 -11.53 11.94
N ILE A 41 0.32 -10.33 11.61
CA ILE A 41 1.13 -9.12 11.66
C ILE A 41 1.56 -8.81 13.10
N GLU A 42 0.69 -9.09 14.07
CA GLU A 42 1.02 -8.89 15.48
C GLU A 42 2.05 -9.89 15.98
N ALA A 43 2.08 -11.08 15.41
CA ALA A 43 2.94 -12.16 15.89
C ALA A 43 4.27 -12.26 15.15
N GLU A 44 4.32 -11.86 13.88
CA GLU A 44 5.48 -12.08 13.01
C GLU A 44 5.87 -10.81 12.29
N THR A 45 7.14 -10.69 11.92
CA THR A 45 7.61 -9.58 11.10
C THR A 45 7.12 -9.75 9.67
N VAL A 46 6.53 -8.71 9.10
CA VAL A 46 6.07 -8.68 7.72
C VAL A 46 6.68 -7.48 7.03
N ASP A 47 7.34 -7.73 5.90
CA ASP A 47 7.99 -6.67 5.14
C ASP A 47 7.09 -6.08 4.06
N LEU A 48 6.12 -6.87 3.58
CA LEU A 48 5.20 -6.42 2.53
C LEU A 48 3.93 -7.26 2.59
N ILE A 49 2.79 -6.62 2.35
CA ILE A 49 1.50 -7.29 2.32
C ILE A 49 0.95 -7.24 0.91
N LEU A 50 0.49 -8.39 0.41
CA LEU A 50 -0.29 -8.48 -0.83
C LEU A 50 -1.70 -8.85 -0.41
N SER A 51 -2.65 -7.94 -0.54
CA SER A 51 -4.00 -8.18 -0.05
C SER A 51 -5.02 -8.08 -1.16
N ASP A 52 -5.90 -9.07 -1.21
CA ASP A 52 -7.11 -8.94 -2.01
C ASP A 52 -7.91 -7.77 -1.46
N LEU A 53 -8.66 -7.12 -2.32
CA LEU A 53 -9.53 -6.02 -1.91
C LEU A 53 -10.75 -6.56 -1.16
N ARG A 54 -11.34 -7.65 -1.64
CA ARG A 54 -12.57 -8.24 -1.07
C ARG A 54 -12.24 -9.53 -0.33
N LEU A 55 -12.57 -9.56 0.94
CA LEU A 55 -12.35 -10.72 1.79
C LEU A 55 -13.65 -11.03 2.54
N PRO A 56 -13.80 -12.24 3.09
CA PRO A 56 -15.10 -12.63 3.66
C PRO A 56 -15.52 -11.82 4.88
N ASP A 57 -14.57 -11.35 5.67
CA ASP A 57 -14.90 -10.61 6.89
C ASP A 57 -14.88 -9.10 6.69
N ARG A 58 -13.90 -8.57 5.97
CA ARG A 58 -13.75 -7.12 5.74
C ARG A 58 -12.96 -6.89 4.46
N ASP A 59 -12.81 -5.63 4.07
CA ASP A 59 -12.05 -5.25 2.88
C ASP A 59 -10.58 -5.04 3.17
N GLY A 60 -9.76 -5.10 2.13
CA GLY A 60 -8.35 -4.73 2.23
C GLY A 60 -8.15 -3.29 2.68
N ILE A 61 -9.12 -2.42 2.41
CA ILE A 61 -9.09 -1.04 2.88
C ILE A 61 -9.16 -0.98 4.41
N ASP A 62 -9.94 -1.87 5.02
CA ASP A 62 -10.00 -1.96 6.48
C ASP A 62 -8.65 -2.34 7.07
N LEU A 63 -7.91 -3.20 6.36
CA LEU A 63 -6.57 -3.57 6.81
C LEU A 63 -5.64 -2.35 6.75
N LEU A 64 -5.74 -1.54 5.69
CA LEU A 64 -4.96 -0.31 5.59
C LEU A 64 -5.25 0.63 6.75
N ARG A 65 -6.52 0.81 7.09
CA ARG A 65 -6.90 1.66 8.20
C ARG A 65 -6.34 1.14 9.51
N TRP A 66 -6.43 -0.16 9.71
CA TRP A 66 -5.90 -0.80 10.91
C TRP A 66 -4.40 -0.60 11.04
N LEU A 67 -3.65 -0.75 9.94
CA LEU A 67 -2.22 -0.51 9.94
C LEU A 67 -1.91 0.93 10.35
N GLY A 68 -2.66 1.89 9.80
CA GLY A 68 -2.47 3.29 10.15
C GLY A 68 -2.79 3.58 11.60
N GLU A 69 -3.85 2.99 12.13
CA GLU A 69 -4.25 3.18 13.52
C GLU A 69 -3.21 2.64 14.49
N HIS A 70 -2.47 1.63 14.07
CA HIS A 70 -1.45 1.01 14.92
C HIS A 70 -0.04 1.50 14.58
N SER A 71 0.07 2.51 13.74
CA SER A 71 1.35 3.11 13.32
C SER A 71 2.29 2.08 12.72
N LEU A 72 1.74 1.13 11.99
CA LEU A 72 2.51 0.09 11.32
C LEU A 72 2.77 0.51 9.87
N HIS A 73 4.02 0.72 9.53
CA HIS A 73 4.43 1.22 8.22
C HIS A 73 4.86 0.08 7.31
N ILE A 74 3.93 -0.82 7.03
CA ILE A 74 4.18 -1.97 6.16
C ILE A 74 3.58 -1.66 4.79
N PRO A 75 4.38 -1.68 3.71
CA PRO A 75 3.83 -1.45 2.38
C PRO A 75 2.80 -2.51 2.02
N LEU A 76 1.70 -2.07 1.44
CA LEU A 76 0.60 -2.96 1.08
C LEU A 76 0.21 -2.72 -0.37
N ILE A 77 0.19 -3.79 -1.15
CA ILE A 77 -0.25 -3.77 -2.54
C ILE A 77 -1.61 -4.45 -2.61
N ILE A 78 -2.58 -3.78 -3.21
CA ILE A 78 -3.93 -4.32 -3.38
C ILE A 78 -3.98 -5.16 -4.65
N MET A 79 -4.56 -6.36 -4.54
CA MET A 79 -4.89 -7.19 -5.70
C MET A 79 -6.39 -7.04 -5.95
N THR A 80 -6.79 -6.72 -7.17
CA THR A 80 -8.17 -6.40 -7.44
C THR A 80 -8.62 -6.87 -8.83
N GLY A 81 -9.90 -7.22 -8.97
CA GLY A 81 -10.49 -7.45 -10.27
C GLY A 81 -10.84 -6.14 -10.96
N TYR A 82 -11.15 -6.20 -12.25
CA TYR A 82 -11.42 -4.99 -13.03
C TYR A 82 -12.60 -4.20 -12.48
N ALA A 83 -13.59 -4.89 -11.92
CA ALA A 83 -14.79 -4.23 -11.39
C ALA A 83 -14.49 -3.35 -10.19
N ASP A 84 -13.35 -3.55 -9.54
CA ASP A 84 -13.01 -2.86 -8.29
C ASP A 84 -11.89 -1.84 -8.46
N ILE A 85 -11.61 -1.39 -9.68
CA ILE A 85 -10.51 -0.45 -9.92
C ILE A 85 -10.70 0.85 -9.15
N GLN A 86 -11.93 1.36 -9.06
CA GLN A 86 -12.18 2.60 -8.33
C GLN A 86 -11.91 2.44 -6.84
N SER A 87 -12.24 1.29 -6.29
CA SER A 87 -11.93 0.99 -4.89
C SER A 87 -10.42 0.89 -4.67
N ALA A 88 -9.70 0.34 -5.66
CA ALA A 88 -8.24 0.28 -5.59
C ALA A 88 -7.64 1.69 -5.60
N VAL A 89 -8.17 2.59 -6.42
CA VAL A 89 -7.73 3.97 -6.43
C VAL A 89 -7.96 4.64 -5.07
N GLN A 90 -9.10 4.35 -4.45
CA GLN A 90 -9.38 4.85 -3.11
C GLN A 90 -8.37 4.31 -2.09
N ALA A 91 -8.00 3.04 -2.22
CA ALA A 91 -7.00 2.43 -1.33
C ALA A 91 -5.66 3.15 -1.47
N MET A 92 -5.30 3.57 -2.67
CA MET A 92 -4.07 4.35 -2.87
C MET A 92 -4.11 5.65 -2.08
N LYS A 93 -5.26 6.30 -2.05
CA LYS A 93 -5.43 7.54 -1.28
C LYS A 93 -5.30 7.30 0.22
N LEU A 94 -5.57 6.09 0.67
CA LEU A 94 -5.52 5.74 2.08
C LEU A 94 -4.18 5.12 2.48
N GLY A 95 -3.23 5.05 1.57
CA GLY A 95 -1.87 4.65 1.90
C GLY A 95 -1.36 3.36 1.30
N ALA A 96 -2.13 2.69 0.43
CA ALA A 96 -1.60 1.54 -0.29
C ALA A 96 -0.46 1.98 -1.19
N CYS A 97 0.57 1.16 -1.30
CA CYS A 97 1.72 1.46 -2.16
C CYS A 97 1.36 1.41 -3.62
N ASP A 98 0.54 0.44 -4.00
CA ASP A 98 0.21 0.20 -5.39
C ASP A 98 -0.98 -0.75 -5.45
N TYR A 99 -1.45 -1.02 -6.64
CA TYR A 99 -2.44 -2.06 -6.86
C TYR A 99 -2.09 -2.82 -8.14
N ILE A 100 -2.63 -4.03 -8.27
CA ILE A 100 -2.40 -4.85 -9.43
C ILE A 100 -3.70 -5.60 -9.76
N ALA A 101 -4.03 -5.69 -11.04
CA ALA A 101 -5.26 -6.35 -11.48
C ALA A 101 -5.07 -7.87 -11.51
N LYS A 102 -6.11 -8.58 -11.13
CA LYS A 102 -6.15 -10.04 -11.26
C LYS A 102 -6.68 -10.42 -12.65
N PRO A 103 -6.17 -11.47 -13.27
CA PRO A 103 -5.09 -12.33 -12.83
C PRO A 103 -3.76 -11.60 -12.83
N VAL A 104 -2.98 -11.83 -11.80
CA VAL A 104 -1.74 -11.09 -11.58
C VAL A 104 -0.68 -11.51 -12.61
N ASN A 105 -0.07 -10.53 -13.27
CA ASN A 105 1.09 -10.78 -14.13
C ASN A 105 2.31 -10.92 -13.22
N PRO A 106 3.03 -12.06 -13.28
CA PRO A 106 4.14 -12.28 -12.34
C PRO A 106 5.26 -11.27 -12.43
N ASP A 107 5.64 -10.87 -13.64
CA ASP A 107 6.73 -9.90 -13.80
C ASP A 107 6.34 -8.53 -13.29
N GLU A 108 5.10 -8.13 -13.55
CA GLU A 108 4.57 -6.87 -13.04
C GLU A 108 4.53 -6.88 -11.51
N LEU A 109 4.10 -8.00 -10.93
CA LEU A 109 4.04 -8.12 -9.48
C LEU A 109 5.42 -8.00 -8.85
N LEU A 110 6.42 -8.69 -9.40
CA LEU A 110 7.78 -8.60 -8.88
C LEU A 110 8.32 -7.18 -8.94
N LYS A 111 8.05 -6.48 -10.03
CA LYS A 111 8.50 -5.10 -10.18
C LYS A 111 7.86 -4.20 -9.14
N LYS A 112 6.56 -4.32 -8.93
CA LYS A 112 5.84 -3.52 -7.94
C LYS A 112 6.31 -3.84 -6.53
N MET A 113 6.55 -5.11 -6.23
CA MET A 113 7.06 -5.52 -4.92
C MET A 113 8.45 -4.94 -4.67
N ASP A 114 9.33 -5.02 -5.66
CA ASP A 114 10.67 -4.49 -5.54
C ASP A 114 10.66 -2.99 -5.29
N GLU A 115 9.83 -2.28 -6.02
CA GLU A 115 9.68 -0.83 -5.84
C GLU A 115 9.12 -0.50 -4.45
N ALA A 116 8.15 -1.26 -4.00
CA ALA A 116 7.53 -1.04 -2.69
C ALA A 116 8.54 -1.28 -1.56
N LEU A 117 9.33 -2.33 -1.67
CA LEU A 117 10.34 -2.65 -0.65
C LEU A 117 11.45 -1.62 -0.62
N LYS A 118 11.90 -1.16 -1.78
CA LYS A 118 12.92 -0.11 -1.85
C LYS A 118 12.39 1.22 -1.35
N SER A 119 11.20 1.57 -1.75
CA SER A 119 10.56 2.83 -1.38
C SER A 119 10.36 2.91 0.13
N SER A 120 9.95 1.80 0.74
CA SER A 120 9.76 1.72 2.17
C SER A 120 11.06 2.00 2.92
N SER A 121 12.17 1.42 2.47
CA SER A 121 13.48 1.65 3.07
C SER A 121 13.90 3.11 2.94
N VAL A 122 13.75 3.67 1.74
CA VAL A 122 14.10 5.06 1.47
C VAL A 122 13.21 6.00 2.28
N ALA A 123 11.93 5.71 2.35
CA ALA A 123 10.98 6.53 3.12
C ALA A 123 11.36 6.55 4.61
N SER A 124 11.78 5.42 5.15
CA SER A 124 12.23 5.36 6.55
C SER A 124 13.41 6.28 6.79
N GLU A 125 14.38 6.25 5.89
CA GLU A 125 15.56 7.11 6.01
C GLU A 125 15.17 8.58 5.86
N GLN A 126 14.32 8.88 4.91
CA GLN A 126 13.88 10.25 4.68
C GLN A 126 13.05 10.77 5.85
N THR A 127 12.25 9.93 6.46
CA THR A 127 11.46 10.32 7.61
C THR A 127 12.37 10.74 8.75
N MET A 128 13.44 10.02 8.95
CA MET A 128 14.40 10.38 10.00
C MET A 128 15.06 11.72 9.74
N ARG A 129 15.27 12.06 8.48
CA ARG A 129 15.86 13.34 8.13
C ARG A 129 14.81 14.45 8.02
N SER A 130 13.62 14.12 7.55
CA SER A 130 12.60 15.12 7.28
C SER A 130 11.97 15.69 8.55
N THR A 131 12.20 15.09 9.68
CA THR A 131 11.80 15.73 10.93
C THR A 131 12.48 17.08 11.10
N GLN A 132 13.50 17.31 10.31
CA GLN A 132 14.24 18.56 10.34
C GLN A 132 13.71 19.60 9.38
N THR A 133 12.95 19.17 8.38
CA THR A 133 12.47 20.09 7.37
C THR A 133 11.00 20.28 7.47
N ASP A 134 10.35 20.67 7.24
CA ASP A 134 9.01 20.72 7.08
C ASP A 134 8.23 20.66 5.98
N HIS A 135 8.28 20.51 5.32
CA HIS A 135 7.46 20.51 4.22
C HIS A 135 6.88 20.57 3.60
N ALA A 136 7.05 20.58 3.56
CA ALA A 136 6.49 20.59 2.48
C ALA A 136 5.77 20.60 1.87
N PHE A 137 5.96 20.76 1.97
CA PHE A 137 5.24 20.93 0.99
C PHE A 137 4.77 21.51 1.02
N ASP A 138 5.12 21.65 1.01
CA ASP A 138 4.68 22.33 0.51
C ASP A 138 4.19 22.79 0.43
N PRO A 139 4.52 23.13 0.68
CA PRO A 139 3.95 23.55 0.16
C PRO A 139 3.61 24.19 -0.25
N ASN A 140 3.89 24.50 -0.10
CA ASN A 140 3.45 25.03 -0.85
C ASN A 140 3.30 24.90 -1.45
N LYS A 141 3.52 24.61 -1.36
CA LYS A 141 3.23 24.51 -2.03
C LYS A 141 2.85 24.06 -2.35
N PRO A 142 2.89 23.91 -2.41
CA PRO A 142 2.26 23.81 -2.88
C PRO A 142 2.02 23.13 -3.04
N SER A 143 2.02 22.75 -2.99
CA SER A 143 1.59 22.71 -3.34
C SER A 143 1.14 22.31 -3.46
N VAL A 144 1.47 21.88 -3.40
CA VAL A 144 0.91 22.26 -3.79
C VAL A 144 0.44 22.25 -3.85
N SER A 145 0.45 21.98 -3.84
CA SER A 145 -0.13 22.62 -4.13
C SER A 145 -0.60 22.88 -4.15
N SER A 146 -0.52 22.76 -4.03
CA SER A 146 -1.02 23.60 -4.27
C SER A 146 -1.35 24.03 -4.34
N LYS A 147 -1.12 23.96 -4.34
CA LYS A 147 -1.46 24.83 -4.52
C LYS A 147 -1.88 25.13 -4.75
N GLN A 148 -1.74 24.95 -4.75
CA GLN A 148 -2.13 25.71 -5.07
C GLN A 148 -2.61 25.99 -5.05
N THR A 149 -2.47 25.94 -4.91
CA THR A 149 -2.91 26.75 -5.09
C THR A 149 -3.30 27.26 -4.95
N MET A 150 -3.06 27.29 -4.87
CA MET A 150 -3.41 28.22 -4.97
C MET A 150 -3.69 28.77 -4.99
N ARG A 151 -3.47 28.79 -4.90
CA ARG A 151 -3.77 29.74 -5.07
C ARG A 151 -4.29 30.06 -5.19
N SER A 152 -4.18 30.02 -5.07
CA SER A 152 -4.67 30.74 -5.40
C SER A 152 -5.13 31.08 -5.38
N GLU A 153 -4.95 31.05 -5.25
CA GLU A 153 -5.37 31.87 -5.44
C GLU A 153 -5.72 32.30 -5.53
N SER A 154 -5.31 32.08 -5.22
CA SER A 154 -5.64 32.90 -5.44
C SER A 154 -6.04 33.35 -5.60
N LYS A 155 -5.78 33.27 -5.62
CA LYS A 155 -6.12 33.95 -5.86
C LYS A 155 -6.63 34.28 -6.13
N ILE A 156 -6.54 34.21 -6.05
CA ILE A 156 -6.96 34.77 -6.40
C ILE A 156 -7.44 35.16 -6.51
N GLY A 157 -7.16 35.12 -6.53
CA GLY A 157 -7.54 35.73 -6.83
C GLY A 157 -8.02 35.85 -6.97
N ARG A 158 -8.20 36.01 -7.03
CA ARG A 158 -8.75 36.45 -7.35
C ARG A 158 -9.34 36.53 -7.57
N ALA A 159 -8.95 36.40 -7.60
CA ALA A 159 -9.47 36.75 -7.89
C ALA A 159 -9.94 36.68 -7.94
N HIS A 160 -10.41 36.99 -7.92
CA HIS A 160 -10.93 37.25 -8.15
C HIS A 160 -11.26 37.14 -8.25
N VAL A 161 -10.65 37.08 -8.20
CA VAL A 161 -11.11 37.19 -8.61
C VAL A 161 -11.32 37.21 -8.58
#